data_5855fbb5433d6b45c8b2ca99829f7dc3
#
_entry.id   5855fbb5433d6b45c8b2ca99829f7dc3
#
_cell.length_a   1.000
_cell.length_b   1.000
_cell.length_c   1.000
_cell.angle_alpha   90.00
_cell.angle_beta   90.00
_cell.angle_gamma   90.00
#
_symmetry.space_group_name_H-M   'P 1'
#
loop_
_entity.id
_entity.type
_entity.pdbx_description
1 polymer ?
#
loop_
_entity_poly.entity_id
_entity_poly.type
_entity_poly.pdbx_seq_one_letter_code
_entity_poly.pdbx_strand_id
1 'polypeptide(L)'
;FNQANITDAIQEFERTLLTPNSRFDKYLKGDETAMTADELAGYDLFKKYNCATCHVGENMGGQSYELLGIKHDYFADRGTELTIEDNGRFKETKNERDRHRSKVPGLRNVALTAPYFHDGTQATLDEIVKAMAKYEIGVDLNDQEVKQLVAFLHTLTGEYQGKLLVNDNDVH
;
A
#
# COMPACT_ATOMS: atom_id res chain seq x y z
N PHE A 1 -20.83 -26.57 -14.15
CA PHE A 1 -19.97 -25.37 -14.13
C PHE A 1 -20.83 -24.14 -14.28
N ASN A 2 -20.80 -23.23 -13.29
CA ASN A 2 -21.45 -21.97 -13.33
C ASN A 2 -20.54 -20.89 -12.68
N GLN A 3 -20.92 -19.61 -12.78
CA GLN A 3 -20.13 -18.51 -12.25
C GLN A 3 -19.84 -18.66 -10.73
N ALA A 4 -20.82 -19.14 -9.94
CA ALA A 4 -20.65 -19.32 -8.50
C ALA A 4 -19.54 -20.34 -8.20
N ASN A 5 -19.53 -21.49 -8.88
CA ASN A 5 -18.47 -22.50 -8.68
C ASN A 5 -17.07 -21.96 -9.03
N ILE A 6 -16.97 -21.08 -10.04
CA ILE A 6 -15.69 -20.47 -10.44
C ILE A 6 -15.24 -19.49 -9.38
N THR A 7 -16.14 -18.61 -8.90
CA THR A 7 -15.82 -17.64 -7.84
C THR A 7 -15.46 -18.32 -6.53
N ASP A 8 -16.16 -19.39 -6.16
CA ASP A 8 -15.84 -20.16 -4.95
C ASP A 8 -14.45 -20.81 -5.03
N ALA A 9 -14.11 -21.37 -6.19
CA ALA A 9 -12.78 -21.97 -6.40
C ALA A 9 -11.66 -20.92 -6.31
N ILE A 10 -11.87 -19.73 -6.89
CA ILE A 10 -10.93 -18.60 -6.79
C ILE A 10 -10.81 -18.15 -5.34
N GLN A 11 -11.93 -18.00 -4.63
CA GLN A 11 -11.93 -17.60 -3.23
C GLN A 11 -11.16 -18.60 -2.34
N GLU A 12 -11.33 -19.90 -2.55
CA GLU A 12 -10.59 -20.92 -1.79
C GLU A 12 -9.10 -20.89 -2.11
N PHE A 13 -8.73 -20.63 -3.36
CA PHE A 13 -7.33 -20.40 -3.71
C PHE A 13 -6.76 -19.15 -3.03
N GLU A 14 -7.46 -18.03 -3.07
CA GLU A 14 -7.04 -16.77 -2.43
C GLU A 14 -6.83 -16.94 -0.92
N ARG A 15 -7.62 -17.76 -0.24
CA ARG A 15 -7.44 -18.08 1.19
C ARG A 15 -6.11 -18.77 1.50
N THR A 16 -5.47 -19.38 0.51
CA THR A 16 -4.14 -20.01 0.67
C THR A 16 -3.00 -19.02 0.50
N LEU A 17 -3.26 -17.82 -0.05
CA LEU A 17 -2.25 -16.80 -0.35
C LEU A 17 -1.93 -15.92 0.89
N LEU A 18 -1.83 -16.55 2.07
CA LEU A 18 -1.43 -15.85 3.29
C LEU A 18 0.09 -15.71 3.35
N THR A 19 0.53 -14.52 3.70
CA THR A 19 1.95 -14.17 3.80
C THR A 19 2.30 -13.66 5.21
N PRO A 20 2.21 -14.50 6.24
CA PRO A 20 2.53 -14.15 7.62
C PRO A 20 4.04 -14.01 7.83
N ASN A 21 4.40 -13.75 9.11
CA ASN A 21 5.78 -13.77 9.61
C ASN A 21 6.70 -12.70 9.00
N SER A 22 6.12 -11.59 8.54
CA SER A 22 6.94 -10.42 8.22
C SER A 22 7.74 -9.97 9.45
N ARG A 23 8.83 -9.21 9.25
CA ARG A 23 9.61 -8.69 10.39
C ARG A 23 8.75 -7.81 11.29
N PHE A 24 7.82 -7.04 10.71
CA PHE A 24 6.84 -6.27 11.48
C PHE A 24 5.91 -7.16 12.31
N ASP A 25 5.46 -8.31 11.76
CA ASP A 25 4.66 -9.27 12.55
C ASP A 25 5.43 -9.84 13.75
N LYS A 26 6.72 -10.15 13.56
CA LYS A 26 7.59 -10.64 14.63
C LYS A 26 7.74 -9.58 15.71
N TYR A 27 7.96 -8.31 15.32
CA TYR A 27 8.01 -7.19 16.24
C TYR A 27 6.72 -7.03 17.04
N LEU A 28 5.56 -7.06 16.38
CA LEU A 28 4.26 -6.97 17.06
C LEU A 28 3.98 -8.15 18.02
N LYS A 29 4.62 -9.29 17.81
CA LYS A 29 4.56 -10.47 18.70
C LYS A 29 5.57 -10.43 19.84
N GLY A 30 6.34 -9.34 19.96
CA GLY A 30 7.27 -9.11 21.07
C GLY A 30 8.75 -9.36 20.75
N ASP A 31 9.11 -9.64 19.51
CA ASP A 31 10.53 -9.71 19.12
C ASP A 31 11.04 -8.29 18.82
N GLU A 32 11.55 -7.63 19.86
CA GLU A 32 12.09 -6.27 19.75
C GLU A 32 13.33 -6.20 18.84
N THR A 33 13.95 -7.31 18.50
CA THR A 33 15.12 -7.37 17.61
C THR A 33 14.78 -7.54 16.14
N ALA A 34 13.50 -7.77 15.82
CA ALA A 34 13.05 -8.02 14.45
C ALA A 34 13.16 -6.82 13.52
N MET A 35 13.26 -5.61 14.08
CA MET A 35 13.36 -4.36 13.32
C MET A 35 14.58 -3.54 13.75
N THR A 36 15.21 -2.89 12.78
CA THR A 36 16.32 -1.95 13.02
C THR A 36 15.81 -0.61 13.57
N ALA A 37 16.72 0.24 14.07
CA ALA A 37 16.38 1.56 14.57
C ALA A 37 15.74 2.47 13.48
N ASP A 38 16.23 2.41 12.23
CA ASP A 38 15.64 3.18 11.13
C ASP A 38 14.24 2.68 10.74
N GLU A 39 14.00 1.38 10.79
CA GLU A 39 12.69 0.80 10.52
C GLU A 39 11.67 1.16 11.62
N LEU A 40 12.11 1.19 12.87
CA LEU A 40 11.28 1.65 13.99
C LEU A 40 10.99 3.14 13.87
N ALA A 41 11.98 3.97 13.51
CA ALA A 41 11.78 5.38 13.23
C ALA A 41 10.77 5.59 12.09
N GLY A 42 10.82 4.77 11.03
CA GLY A 42 9.85 4.77 9.95
C GLY A 42 8.44 4.40 10.41
N TYR A 43 8.30 3.42 11.30
CA TYR A 43 7.02 3.08 11.91
C TYR A 43 6.46 4.23 12.76
N ASP A 44 7.32 4.93 13.49
CA ASP A 44 6.91 6.11 14.26
C ASP A 44 6.47 7.27 13.35
N LEU A 45 7.17 7.50 12.23
CA LEU A 45 6.76 8.45 11.20
C LEU A 45 5.41 8.07 10.57
N PHE A 46 5.19 6.79 10.27
CA PHE A 46 3.93 6.27 9.74
C PHE A 46 2.74 6.59 10.67
N LYS A 47 2.94 6.47 11.97
CA LYS A 47 1.96 6.88 12.99
C LYS A 47 1.83 8.41 13.09
N LYS A 48 2.97 9.11 13.17
CA LYS A 48 3.04 10.58 13.32
C LYS A 48 2.31 11.29 12.19
N TYR A 49 2.47 10.81 10.96
CA TYR A 49 1.83 11.38 9.77
C TYR A 49 0.42 10.82 9.51
N ASN A 50 -0.16 10.08 10.45
CA ASN A 50 -1.51 9.52 10.36
C ASN A 50 -1.76 8.58 9.16
N CYS A 51 -0.72 7.98 8.58
CA CYS A 51 -0.87 7.00 7.50
C CYS A 51 -1.75 5.81 7.95
N ALA A 52 -1.63 5.44 9.22
CA ALA A 52 -2.43 4.40 9.85
C ALA A 52 -3.94 4.71 9.93
N THR A 53 -4.39 5.91 9.58
CA THR A 53 -5.83 6.24 9.55
C THR A 53 -6.54 5.51 8.42
N CYS A 54 -5.90 5.40 7.25
CA CYS A 54 -6.44 4.71 6.09
C CYS A 54 -5.85 3.29 5.95
N HIS A 55 -4.55 3.14 6.26
CA HIS A 55 -3.84 1.87 6.20
C HIS A 55 -3.95 1.10 7.53
N VAL A 56 -5.15 0.59 7.83
CA VAL A 56 -5.52 -0.09 9.10
C VAL A 56 -5.73 -1.59 8.92
N GLY A 57 -5.79 -2.30 10.06
CA GLY A 57 -6.09 -3.73 10.15
C GLY A 57 -4.89 -4.61 9.77
N GLU A 58 -5.11 -5.92 9.77
CA GLU A 58 -4.06 -6.92 9.54
C GLU A 58 -3.36 -6.75 8.19
N ASN A 59 -4.10 -6.31 7.18
CA ASN A 59 -3.59 -6.08 5.83
C ASN A 59 -3.02 -4.66 5.64
N MET A 60 -3.10 -3.80 6.66
CA MET A 60 -2.70 -2.39 6.61
C MET A 60 -3.32 -1.67 5.40
N GLY A 61 -4.64 -1.81 5.26
CA GLY A 61 -5.45 -1.28 4.17
C GLY A 61 -6.51 -2.27 3.70
N GLY A 62 -7.14 -1.96 2.57
CA GLY A 62 -8.13 -2.84 1.93
C GLY A 62 -9.57 -2.68 2.46
N GLN A 63 -9.81 -1.84 3.45
CA GLN A 63 -11.10 -1.75 4.16
C GLN A 63 -11.96 -0.54 3.78
N SER A 64 -11.38 0.48 3.17
CA SER A 64 -12.10 1.69 2.79
C SER A 64 -11.81 2.13 1.35
N TYR A 65 -12.62 3.08 0.88
CA TYR A 65 -12.42 3.80 -0.37
C TYR A 65 -12.21 5.26 -0.04
N GLU A 66 -11.04 5.77 -0.38
CA GLU A 66 -10.67 7.16 -0.06
C GLU A 66 -10.43 7.96 -1.34
N LEU A 67 -10.64 9.26 -1.22
CA LEU A 67 -10.36 10.21 -2.29
C LEU A 67 -8.84 10.28 -2.49
N LEU A 68 -8.37 10.14 -3.70
CA LEU A 68 -6.97 10.42 -4.01
C LEU A 68 -6.78 11.94 -4.11
N GLY A 69 -5.87 12.46 -3.29
CA GLY A 69 -5.57 13.89 -3.30
C GLY A 69 -6.43 14.70 -2.32
N ILE A 70 -6.53 14.28 -1.06
CA ILE A 70 -7.31 14.99 -0.02
C ILE A 70 -6.73 16.39 0.27
N LYS A 71 -5.42 16.57 0.17
CA LYS A 71 -4.74 17.83 0.48
C LYS A 71 -4.32 18.62 -0.75
N HIS A 72 -3.86 17.94 -1.77
CA HIS A 72 -3.48 18.53 -3.05
C HIS A 72 -4.06 17.71 -4.19
N ASP A 73 -4.50 18.37 -5.24
CA ASP A 73 -5.12 17.70 -6.39
C ASP A 73 -4.07 16.96 -7.23
N TYR A 74 -4.00 15.64 -7.04
CA TYR A 74 -3.10 14.77 -7.78
C TYR A 74 -3.34 14.86 -9.30
N PHE A 75 -4.58 14.89 -9.72
CA PHE A 75 -4.93 14.84 -11.15
C PHE A 75 -4.57 16.15 -11.86
N ALA A 76 -4.77 17.29 -11.17
CA ALA A 76 -4.34 18.59 -11.70
C ALA A 76 -2.82 18.67 -11.82
N ASP A 77 -2.09 18.21 -10.78
CA ASP A 77 -0.61 18.22 -10.76
C ASP A 77 -0.02 17.26 -11.80
N ARG A 78 -0.67 16.12 -12.04
CA ARG A 78 -0.24 15.16 -13.07
C ARG A 78 -0.27 15.79 -14.48
N GLY A 79 -1.21 16.72 -14.74
CA GLY A 79 -1.26 17.50 -15.96
C GLY A 79 -1.60 16.72 -17.23
N THR A 80 -2.11 15.51 -17.12
CA THR A 80 -2.62 14.69 -18.22
C THR A 80 -4.15 14.67 -18.25
N GLU A 81 -4.73 14.36 -19.40
CA GLU A 81 -6.18 14.15 -19.48
C GLU A 81 -6.62 13.02 -18.55
N LEU A 82 -7.80 13.20 -17.93
CA LEU A 82 -8.40 12.17 -17.10
C LEU A 82 -8.81 10.96 -17.93
N THR A 83 -8.44 9.79 -17.45
CA THR A 83 -8.88 8.52 -18.03
C THR A 83 -10.16 8.02 -17.36
N ILE A 84 -10.71 6.93 -17.88
CA ILE A 84 -11.89 6.32 -17.27
C ILE A 84 -11.53 5.70 -15.91
N GLU A 85 -10.31 5.25 -15.74
CA GLU A 85 -9.77 4.65 -14.50
C GLU A 85 -9.65 5.68 -13.38
N ASP A 86 -9.35 6.93 -13.70
CA ASP A 86 -9.25 8.04 -12.76
C ASP A 86 -10.58 8.31 -12.03
N ASN A 87 -11.70 7.88 -12.60
CA ASN A 87 -13.00 8.00 -11.94
C ASN A 87 -13.13 7.09 -10.69
N GLY A 88 -12.22 6.13 -10.50
CA GLY A 88 -12.22 5.25 -9.34
C GLY A 88 -13.55 4.50 -9.17
N ARG A 89 -14.04 4.43 -7.93
CA ARG A 89 -15.29 3.72 -7.58
C ARG A 89 -16.52 4.24 -8.33
N PHE A 90 -16.53 5.51 -8.77
CA PHE A 90 -17.61 6.07 -9.59
C PHE A 90 -17.89 5.24 -10.86
N LYS A 91 -16.87 4.58 -11.41
CA LYS A 91 -17.05 3.69 -12.58
C LYS A 91 -18.17 2.66 -12.34
N GLU A 92 -18.27 2.14 -11.14
CA GLU A 92 -19.22 1.10 -10.78
C GLU A 92 -20.51 1.69 -10.21
N THR A 93 -20.40 2.61 -9.25
CA THR A 93 -21.56 3.08 -8.48
C THR A 93 -22.37 4.15 -9.19
N LYS A 94 -21.77 4.90 -10.13
CA LYS A 94 -22.34 6.11 -10.77
C LYS A 94 -22.76 7.21 -9.77
N ASN A 95 -22.29 7.10 -8.52
CA ASN A 95 -22.55 8.09 -7.49
C ASN A 95 -21.40 9.11 -7.47
N GLU A 96 -21.71 10.40 -7.63
CA GLU A 96 -20.70 11.48 -7.68
C GLU A 96 -19.85 11.54 -6.39
N ARG A 97 -20.36 11.07 -5.23
CA ARG A 97 -19.59 11.00 -4.01
C ARG A 97 -18.43 10.00 -4.09
N ASP A 98 -18.48 9.07 -5.03
CA ASP A 98 -17.47 8.03 -5.24
C ASP A 98 -16.45 8.40 -6.32
N ARG A 99 -16.57 9.59 -6.94
CA ARG A 99 -15.63 10.05 -7.97
C ARG A 99 -14.23 10.22 -7.36
N HIS A 100 -13.21 9.69 -8.07
CA HIS A 100 -11.82 9.67 -7.66
C HIS A 100 -11.54 8.92 -6.34
N ARG A 101 -12.52 8.17 -5.83
CA ARG A 101 -12.29 7.30 -4.67
C ARG A 101 -11.77 5.96 -5.14
N SER A 102 -10.61 5.59 -4.62
CA SER A 102 -9.97 4.30 -4.86
C SER A 102 -9.95 3.48 -3.59
N LYS A 103 -9.99 2.15 -3.73
CA LYS A 103 -9.80 1.26 -2.58
C LYS A 103 -8.40 1.50 -2.01
N VAL A 104 -8.32 1.79 -0.71
CA VAL A 104 -7.03 1.87 -0.01
C VAL A 104 -6.32 0.53 -0.15
N PRO A 105 -5.14 0.47 -0.80
CA PRO A 105 -4.46 -0.81 -0.97
C PRO A 105 -3.91 -1.32 0.36
N GLY A 106 -3.81 -2.64 0.49
CA GLY A 106 -3.04 -3.24 1.57
C GLY A 106 -1.55 -2.94 1.38
N LEU A 107 -0.84 -2.75 2.48
CA LEU A 107 0.61 -2.50 2.44
C LEU A 107 1.45 -3.76 2.66
N ARG A 108 0.83 -4.90 2.96
CA ARG A 108 1.56 -6.17 3.01
C ARG A 108 2.20 -6.44 1.66
N ASN A 109 3.49 -6.78 1.67
CA ASN A 109 4.32 -7.05 0.48
C ASN A 109 4.45 -5.86 -0.48
N VAL A 110 4.12 -4.63 -0.06
CA VAL A 110 4.12 -3.45 -0.94
C VAL A 110 5.46 -3.21 -1.62
N ALA A 111 6.58 -3.54 -0.97
CA ALA A 111 7.92 -3.40 -1.54
C ALA A 111 8.16 -4.28 -2.78
N LEU A 112 7.30 -5.27 -3.05
CA LEU A 112 7.42 -6.20 -4.17
C LEU A 112 6.46 -5.89 -5.33
N THR A 113 5.66 -4.82 -5.23
CA THR A 113 4.52 -4.60 -6.13
C THR A 113 4.61 -3.33 -6.96
N ALA A 114 5.82 -2.84 -7.19
CA ALA A 114 6.04 -1.73 -8.12
C ALA A 114 5.56 -2.09 -9.55
N PRO A 115 5.09 -1.11 -10.35
CA PRO A 115 4.93 0.31 -10.05
C PRO A 115 3.67 0.62 -9.24
N TYR A 116 3.57 1.83 -8.69
CA TYR A 116 2.52 2.24 -7.76
C TYR A 116 1.56 3.25 -8.36
N PHE A 117 0.46 3.54 -7.63
CA PHE A 117 -0.78 4.17 -8.05
C PHE A 117 -1.57 3.29 -9.05
N HIS A 118 -2.82 3.68 -9.28
CA HIS A 118 -3.71 2.98 -10.22
C HIS A 118 -3.26 3.10 -11.70
N ASP A 119 -2.41 4.07 -11.99
CA ASP A 119 -1.88 4.38 -13.31
C ASP A 119 -0.38 3.99 -13.47
N GLY A 120 0.24 3.46 -12.41
CA GLY A 120 1.64 3.04 -12.43
C GLY A 120 2.65 4.19 -12.56
N THR A 121 2.24 5.42 -12.29
CA THR A 121 3.11 6.61 -12.50
C THR A 121 4.25 6.72 -11.50
N GLN A 122 4.17 6.04 -10.35
CA GLN A 122 5.23 6.01 -9.36
C GLN A 122 6.03 4.72 -9.51
N ALA A 123 7.25 4.81 -10.02
CA ALA A 123 8.08 3.65 -10.33
C ALA A 123 8.70 3.01 -9.08
N THR A 124 8.94 3.79 -8.04
CA THR A 124 9.65 3.37 -6.84
C THR A 124 8.85 3.60 -5.57
N LEU A 125 9.25 2.88 -4.50
CA LEU A 125 8.64 3.06 -3.18
C LEU A 125 8.91 4.44 -2.59
N ASP A 126 10.07 5.03 -2.88
CA ASP A 126 10.42 6.40 -2.48
C ASP A 126 9.47 7.43 -3.13
N GLU A 127 9.19 7.28 -4.42
CA GLU A 127 8.30 8.16 -5.15
C GLU A 127 6.87 8.10 -4.61
N ILE A 128 6.33 6.89 -4.39
CA ILE A 128 4.97 6.75 -3.87
C ILE A 128 4.85 7.27 -2.42
N VAL A 129 5.87 7.09 -1.57
CA VAL A 129 5.88 7.62 -0.21
C VAL A 129 5.87 9.16 -0.22
N LYS A 130 6.67 9.80 -1.08
CA LYS A 130 6.65 11.27 -1.29
C LYS A 130 5.29 11.73 -1.81
N ALA A 131 4.73 11.02 -2.78
CA ALA A 131 3.42 11.34 -3.35
C ALA A 131 2.29 11.23 -2.31
N MET A 132 2.24 10.15 -1.52
CA MET A 132 1.28 9.98 -0.44
C MET A 132 1.40 11.10 0.60
N ALA A 133 2.62 11.46 1.00
CA ALA A 133 2.86 12.54 1.95
C ALA A 133 2.34 13.88 1.41
N LYS A 134 2.63 14.21 0.16
CA LYS A 134 2.18 15.44 -0.49
C LYS A 134 0.65 15.45 -0.66
N TYR A 135 0.08 14.45 -1.32
CA TYR A 135 -1.31 14.50 -1.78
C TYR A 135 -2.32 14.15 -0.67
N GLU A 136 -1.98 13.22 0.23
CA GLU A 136 -2.92 12.79 1.27
C GLU A 136 -2.75 13.55 2.60
N ILE A 137 -1.52 13.98 2.92
CA ILE A 137 -1.17 14.58 4.22
C ILE A 137 -0.86 16.07 4.10
N GLY A 138 -0.36 16.51 2.94
CA GLY A 138 0.07 17.89 2.69
C GLY A 138 1.41 18.22 3.33
N VAL A 139 2.33 17.26 3.35
CA VAL A 139 3.67 17.38 3.95
C VAL A 139 4.73 17.02 2.91
N ASP A 140 5.77 17.84 2.84
CA ASP A 140 7.01 17.52 2.11
C ASP A 140 7.98 16.82 3.07
N LEU A 141 8.22 15.53 2.80
CA LEU A 141 9.18 14.73 3.57
C LEU A 141 10.61 15.06 3.15
N ASN A 142 11.52 15.11 4.12
CA ASN A 142 12.93 15.13 3.82
C ASN A 142 13.46 13.73 3.44
N ASP A 143 14.65 13.64 2.86
CA ASP A 143 15.20 12.38 2.35
C ASP A 143 15.40 11.33 3.45
N GLN A 144 15.69 11.74 4.69
CA GLN A 144 15.83 10.81 5.80
C GLN A 144 14.47 10.21 6.20
N GLU A 145 13.41 11.01 6.28
CA GLU A 145 12.06 10.54 6.57
C GLU A 145 11.54 9.58 5.50
N VAL A 146 11.83 9.88 4.22
CA VAL A 146 11.49 8.96 3.11
C VAL A 146 12.21 7.63 3.28
N LYS A 147 13.53 7.63 3.51
CA LYS A 147 14.32 6.40 3.72
C LYS A 147 13.79 5.58 4.88
N GLN A 148 13.43 6.20 6.00
CA GLN A 148 12.92 5.52 7.17
C GLN A 148 11.52 4.92 6.92
N LEU A 149 10.61 5.67 6.28
CA LEU A 149 9.30 5.14 5.89
C LEU A 149 9.42 3.97 4.92
N VAL A 150 10.28 4.09 3.92
CA VAL A 150 10.55 3.00 2.96
C VAL A 150 11.14 1.78 3.68
N ALA A 151 12.11 1.98 4.59
CA ALA A 151 12.67 0.91 5.41
C ALA A 151 11.56 0.19 6.22
N PHE A 152 10.66 0.95 6.84
CA PHE A 152 9.50 0.35 7.51
C PHE A 152 8.63 -0.45 6.55
N LEU A 153 8.30 0.06 5.36
CA LEU A 153 7.47 -0.64 4.39
C LEU A 153 8.10 -1.96 3.93
N HIS A 154 9.42 -2.04 3.83
CA HIS A 154 10.13 -3.31 3.56
C HIS A 154 9.91 -4.36 4.66
N THR A 155 9.68 -3.96 5.92
CA THR A 155 9.41 -4.91 7.00
C THR A 155 8.07 -5.62 6.88
N LEU A 156 7.18 -5.15 5.99
CA LEU A 156 5.84 -5.71 5.75
C LEU A 156 5.85 -6.90 4.78
N THR A 157 7.00 -7.26 4.22
CA THR A 157 7.16 -8.42 3.35
C THR A 157 7.13 -9.69 4.19
N GLY A 158 6.19 -10.56 3.87
CA GLY A 158 5.93 -11.81 4.60
C GLY A 158 6.55 -13.05 3.95
N GLU A 159 6.21 -14.20 4.50
CA GLU A 159 6.64 -15.52 4.04
C GLU A 159 5.47 -16.25 3.37
N TYR A 160 5.69 -16.85 2.20
CA TYR A 160 4.73 -17.76 1.59
C TYR A 160 5.28 -19.19 1.69
N GLN A 161 4.51 -20.10 2.32
CA GLN A 161 4.92 -21.48 2.58
C GLN A 161 6.28 -21.60 3.28
N GLY A 162 6.54 -20.68 4.24
CA GLY A 162 7.77 -20.66 5.03
C GLY A 162 9.00 -20.09 4.32
N LYS A 163 8.83 -19.47 3.16
CA LYS A 163 9.89 -18.79 2.41
C LYS A 163 9.59 -17.31 2.33
N LEU A 164 10.58 -16.47 2.64
CA LEU A 164 10.47 -15.03 2.45
C LEU A 164 10.18 -14.72 0.98
N LEU A 165 9.19 -13.87 0.75
CA LEU A 165 8.93 -13.37 -0.60
C LEU A 165 10.07 -12.44 -1.05
N VAL A 166 10.46 -12.57 -2.29
CA VAL A 166 11.50 -11.76 -2.94
C VAL A 166 11.03 -11.36 -4.34
N ASN A 167 11.56 -10.29 -4.89
CA ASN A 167 11.37 -10.01 -6.30
C ASN A 167 12.12 -11.02 -7.16
N ASP A 168 11.52 -11.45 -8.26
CA ASP A 168 12.19 -12.36 -9.22
C ASP A 168 13.51 -11.78 -9.75
N ASN A 169 13.64 -10.45 -9.75
CA ASN A 169 14.88 -9.76 -10.16
C ASN A 169 16.00 -9.83 -9.11
N ASP A 170 15.72 -10.24 -7.88
CA ASP A 170 16.69 -10.35 -6.78
C ASP A 170 17.23 -11.79 -6.62
N VAL A 171 16.82 -12.71 -7.49
CA VAL A 171 17.14 -14.15 -7.43
C VAL A 171 18.31 -14.51 -8.36
N HIS A 172 19.28 -13.61 -8.56
CA HIS A 172 20.49 -13.88 -9.37
C HIS A 172 21.77 -13.73 -8.59
#